data_4b9ef23aca0e3e7b1dde9bb4bde9d254
#
_entry.id   4b9ef23aca0e3e7b1dde9bb4bde9d254
#
_cell.length_a   1.000
_cell.length_b   1.000
_cell.length_c   1.000
_cell.angle_alpha   90.00
_cell.angle_beta   90.00
_cell.angle_gamma   90.00
#
_symmetry.space_group_name_H-M   'P 1'
#
loop_
_entity.id
_entity.type
_entity.pdbx_description
1 polymer ?
#
loop_
_entity_poly.entity_id
_entity_poly.type
_entity_poly.pdbx_seq_one_letter_code
_entity_poly.pdbx_strand_id
1 'polypeptide(L)'
;MGTNWEVQIVKHFLALLLACLFALSLVGCGTEAANPLVTVDGPEDFKKTGVSIEAPLGSENAVYTIVDGKVAQVEYTLSGLSFVYRGSTKVDGEELHGIYETFDPEETTFSAESDRWNVTLTIRTVEDGEKGALVLWSHGSANYTLWTPGPVSVDALAMLAVDLGSATYQ
;
A
#
# COMPACT_ATOMS: atom_id res chain seq x y z
N MET A 1 -49.30 -52.91 -12.60
CA MET A 1 -49.55 -51.72 -13.45
C MET A 1 -49.26 -50.47 -12.57
N GLY A 2 -48.03 -50.05 -12.53
CA GLY A 2 -47.63 -48.79 -11.88
C GLY A 2 -47.99 -47.63 -12.78
N THR A 3 -48.78 -46.72 -12.30
CA THR A 3 -49.42 -45.66 -13.08
C THR A 3 -48.39 -44.60 -13.53
N ASN A 4 -48.37 -44.32 -14.82
CA ASN A 4 -47.49 -43.30 -15.45
C ASN A 4 -47.54 -41.90 -14.81
N TRP A 5 -48.48 -41.63 -13.92
CA TRP A 5 -48.63 -40.35 -13.26
C TRP A 5 -47.62 -40.12 -12.12
N GLU A 6 -47.22 -41.17 -11.38
CA GLU A 6 -46.21 -41.07 -10.34
C GLU A 6 -44.84 -40.70 -10.93
N VAL A 7 -44.50 -41.27 -12.09
CA VAL A 7 -43.23 -40.93 -12.80
C VAL A 7 -43.25 -39.47 -13.29
N GLN A 8 -44.41 -38.99 -13.71
CA GLN A 8 -44.59 -37.60 -14.15
C GLN A 8 -44.41 -36.62 -13.01
N ILE A 9 -44.98 -36.90 -11.82
CA ILE A 9 -44.84 -36.04 -10.63
C ILE A 9 -43.38 -35.96 -10.18
N VAL A 10 -42.67 -37.09 -10.12
CA VAL A 10 -41.24 -37.11 -9.75
C VAL A 10 -40.41 -36.31 -10.72
N LYS A 11 -40.66 -36.39 -12.03
CA LYS A 11 -39.95 -35.60 -13.05
C LYS A 11 -40.18 -34.07 -12.88
N HIS A 12 -41.40 -33.65 -12.57
CA HIS A 12 -41.70 -32.24 -12.35
C HIS A 12 -41.10 -31.73 -11.06
N PHE A 13 -41.12 -32.55 -9.98
CA PHE A 13 -40.46 -32.20 -8.72
C PHE A 13 -38.95 -32.09 -8.88
N LEU A 14 -38.33 -33.00 -9.60
CA LEU A 14 -36.90 -32.97 -9.86
C LEU A 14 -36.51 -31.76 -10.72
N ALA A 15 -37.30 -31.43 -11.75
CA ALA A 15 -37.06 -30.23 -12.58
C ALA A 15 -37.22 -28.92 -11.77
N LEU A 16 -38.20 -28.86 -10.87
CA LEU A 16 -38.42 -27.69 -9.99
C LEU A 16 -37.27 -27.53 -9.00
N LEU A 17 -36.78 -28.63 -8.43
CA LEU A 17 -35.66 -28.65 -7.50
C LEU A 17 -34.35 -28.23 -8.19
N LEU A 18 -34.12 -28.68 -9.43
CA LEU A 18 -32.98 -28.22 -10.24
C LEU A 18 -33.07 -26.73 -10.59
N ALA A 19 -34.27 -26.24 -10.94
CA ALA A 19 -34.48 -24.82 -11.24
C ALA A 19 -34.25 -23.92 -9.99
N CYS A 20 -34.66 -24.37 -8.81
CA CYS A 20 -34.39 -23.67 -7.55
C CYS A 20 -32.89 -23.65 -7.22
N LEU A 21 -32.14 -24.73 -7.47
CA LEU A 21 -30.70 -24.80 -7.27
C LEU A 21 -29.96 -23.86 -8.22
N PHE A 22 -30.41 -23.75 -9.48
CA PHE A 22 -29.85 -22.78 -10.43
C PHE A 22 -30.17 -21.32 -10.08
N ALA A 23 -31.35 -21.04 -9.54
CA ALA A 23 -31.73 -19.70 -9.11
C ALA A 23 -30.94 -19.23 -7.90
N LEU A 24 -30.54 -20.13 -7.00
CA LEU A 24 -29.71 -19.83 -5.83
C LEU A 24 -28.23 -19.58 -6.19
N SER A 25 -27.75 -20.12 -7.31
CA SER A 25 -26.38 -19.87 -7.78
C SER A 25 -26.20 -18.52 -8.51
N LEU A 26 -27.28 -17.81 -8.83
CA LEU A 26 -27.25 -16.49 -9.46
C LEU A 26 -27.28 -15.32 -8.45
N VAL A 27 -27.50 -15.61 -7.17
CA VAL A 27 -27.29 -14.65 -6.07
C VAL A 27 -25.86 -14.75 -5.55
N GLY A 28 -24.89 -14.84 -6.46
CA GLY A 28 -23.54 -14.43 -6.19
C GLY A 28 -23.58 -12.91 -6.03
N CYS A 29 -23.62 -12.43 -4.79
CA CYS A 29 -23.26 -11.05 -4.48
C CYS A 29 -21.89 -10.80 -5.11
N GLY A 30 -21.89 -10.16 -6.26
CA GLY A 30 -20.74 -9.40 -6.72
C GLY A 30 -20.57 -8.22 -5.79
N THR A 31 -20.02 -8.46 -4.59
CA THR A 31 -19.17 -7.44 -4.01
C THR A 31 -18.01 -7.36 -4.98
N GLU A 32 -18.04 -6.40 -5.92
CA GLU A 32 -16.82 -5.92 -6.52
C GLU A 32 -15.89 -5.70 -5.33
N ALA A 33 -14.84 -6.52 -5.23
CA ALA A 33 -13.78 -6.27 -4.28
C ALA A 33 -13.34 -4.84 -4.60
N ALA A 34 -13.64 -3.90 -3.70
CA ALA A 34 -13.27 -2.51 -3.90
C ALA A 34 -11.79 -2.52 -4.25
N ASN A 35 -11.42 -1.96 -5.41
CA ASN A 35 -10.02 -1.91 -5.80
C ASN A 35 -9.29 -1.19 -4.65
N PRO A 36 -8.38 -1.86 -3.93
CA PRO A 36 -7.70 -1.26 -2.80
C PRO A 36 -6.83 -0.08 -3.22
N LEU A 37 -6.53 0.05 -4.52
CA LEU A 37 -5.69 1.08 -5.10
C LEU A 37 -6.54 2.08 -5.89
N VAL A 38 -6.56 3.33 -5.45
CA VAL A 38 -7.26 4.44 -6.12
C VAL A 38 -6.23 5.48 -6.55
N THR A 39 -5.98 5.58 -7.85
CA THR A 39 -5.12 6.64 -8.40
C THR A 39 -5.81 8.00 -8.24
N VAL A 40 -5.06 9.01 -7.84
CA VAL A 40 -5.51 10.38 -7.61
C VAL A 40 -4.64 11.37 -8.35
N ASP A 41 -5.09 12.61 -8.49
CA ASP A 41 -4.40 13.62 -9.32
C ASP A 41 -3.18 14.23 -8.63
N GLY A 42 -3.17 14.29 -7.29
CA GLY A 42 -2.09 14.90 -6.54
C GLY A 42 -2.19 14.78 -5.03
N PRO A 43 -1.26 15.41 -4.29
CA PRO A 43 -1.17 15.31 -2.84
C PRO A 43 -2.39 15.90 -2.11
N GLU A 44 -3.13 16.82 -2.70
CA GLU A 44 -4.36 17.42 -2.15
C GLU A 44 -5.47 16.39 -1.94
N ASP A 45 -5.45 15.28 -2.66
CA ASP A 45 -6.43 14.20 -2.53
C ASP A 45 -6.15 13.29 -1.33
N PHE A 46 -4.97 13.38 -0.74
CA PHE A 46 -4.56 12.54 0.40
C PHE A 46 -5.21 12.92 1.74
N LYS A 47 -6.04 13.93 1.81
CA LYS A 47 -6.67 14.41 3.06
C LYS A 47 -7.30 13.31 3.92
N LYS A 48 -7.84 12.26 3.27
CA LYS A 48 -8.48 11.13 3.97
C LYS A 48 -7.48 10.20 4.69
N THR A 49 -6.23 10.21 4.30
CA THR A 49 -5.17 9.39 4.91
C THR A 49 -4.57 10.04 6.15
N GLY A 50 -4.83 11.34 6.35
CA GLY A 50 -4.31 12.15 7.44
C GLY A 50 -2.92 12.72 7.23
N VAL A 51 -2.35 12.52 6.03
CA VAL A 51 -1.04 13.05 5.62
C VAL A 51 -1.15 13.72 4.26
N SER A 52 -0.17 14.58 3.93
CA SER A 52 0.06 15.09 2.59
C SER A 52 1.51 14.82 2.24
N ILE A 53 1.73 13.97 1.25
CA ILE A 53 3.07 13.59 0.78
C ILE A 53 3.20 13.87 -0.70
N GLU A 54 4.39 14.25 -1.14
CA GLU A 54 4.67 14.64 -2.51
C GLU A 54 6.01 14.06 -2.98
N ALA A 55 6.13 13.80 -4.28
CA ALA A 55 7.40 13.43 -4.88
C ALA A 55 8.38 14.62 -4.79
N PRO A 56 9.66 14.40 -4.48
CA PRO A 56 10.63 15.48 -4.38
C PRO A 56 10.87 16.17 -5.72
N LEU A 57 11.36 17.40 -5.67
CA LEU A 57 11.66 18.19 -6.87
C LEU A 57 12.68 17.45 -7.75
N GLY A 58 12.42 17.41 -9.05
CA GLY A 58 13.25 16.69 -10.01
C GLY A 58 12.88 15.21 -10.20
N SER A 59 11.82 14.76 -9.55
CA SER A 59 11.26 13.44 -9.81
C SER A 59 10.60 13.34 -11.16
N GLU A 60 10.63 12.16 -11.74
CA GLU A 60 9.95 11.79 -12.99
C GLU A 60 8.90 10.71 -12.71
N ASN A 61 7.87 10.65 -13.56
CA ASN A 61 6.84 9.61 -13.52
C ASN A 61 6.14 9.47 -12.17
N ALA A 62 5.87 10.56 -11.47
CA ALA A 62 5.17 10.53 -10.19
C ALA A 62 3.72 10.05 -10.38
N VAL A 63 3.34 9.02 -9.61
CA VAL A 63 1.98 8.46 -9.56
C VAL A 63 1.50 8.50 -8.12
N TYR A 64 0.35 9.12 -7.91
CA TYR A 64 -0.28 9.28 -6.61
C TYR A 64 -1.41 8.27 -6.43
N THR A 65 -1.43 7.54 -5.33
CA THR A 65 -2.39 6.46 -5.08
C THR A 65 -2.83 6.45 -3.63
N ILE A 66 -4.11 6.22 -3.37
CA ILE A 66 -4.62 5.90 -2.03
C ILE A 66 -4.80 4.39 -1.95
N VAL A 67 -4.16 3.75 -0.95
CA VAL A 67 -4.25 2.31 -0.71
C VAL A 67 -5.23 2.07 0.45
N ASP A 68 -6.23 1.21 0.23
CA ASP A 68 -7.28 0.83 1.19
C ASP A 68 -8.00 2.01 1.87
N GLY A 69 -7.99 3.19 1.24
CA GLY A 69 -8.55 4.42 1.81
C GLY A 69 -7.83 4.94 3.06
N LYS A 70 -6.63 4.43 3.35
CA LYS A 70 -5.88 4.72 4.58
C LYS A 70 -4.47 5.21 4.35
N VAL A 71 -3.80 4.75 3.30
CA VAL A 71 -2.40 5.05 3.01
C VAL A 71 -2.30 5.96 1.80
N ALA A 72 -1.60 7.07 1.94
CA ALA A 72 -1.09 7.86 0.82
C ALA A 72 0.15 7.18 0.27
N GLN A 73 0.24 6.99 -1.04
CA GLN A 73 1.39 6.42 -1.72
C GLN A 73 1.77 7.30 -2.92
N VAL A 74 3.07 7.56 -3.05
CA VAL A 74 3.65 8.21 -4.24
C VAL A 74 4.75 7.30 -4.76
N GLU A 75 4.61 6.88 -6.01
CA GLU A 75 5.64 6.17 -6.75
C GLU A 75 6.31 7.17 -7.69
N TYR A 76 7.63 7.19 -7.75
CA TYR A 76 8.37 8.11 -8.62
C TYR A 76 9.76 7.57 -8.97
N THR A 77 10.37 8.17 -9.98
CA THR A 77 11.76 7.94 -10.35
C THR A 77 12.57 9.18 -10.00
N LEU A 78 13.70 9.02 -9.33
CA LEU A 78 14.66 10.07 -9.03
C LEU A 78 16.07 9.59 -9.32
N SER A 79 16.80 10.31 -10.15
CA SER A 79 18.17 9.95 -10.57
C SER A 79 18.30 8.52 -11.13
N GLY A 80 17.24 8.06 -11.83
CA GLY A 80 17.19 6.72 -12.43
C GLY A 80 16.83 5.58 -11.48
N LEU A 81 16.56 5.85 -10.20
CA LEU A 81 16.08 4.89 -9.22
C LEU A 81 14.58 5.06 -8.99
N SER A 82 13.89 3.94 -8.82
CA SER A 82 12.46 3.93 -8.47
C SER A 82 12.28 3.99 -6.97
N PHE A 83 11.31 4.78 -6.51
CA PHE A 83 10.97 4.93 -5.10
C PHE A 83 9.47 4.76 -4.88
N VAL A 84 9.12 4.23 -3.70
CA VAL A 84 7.77 4.22 -3.17
C VAL A 84 7.79 4.95 -1.83
N TYR A 85 7.13 6.09 -1.76
CA TYR A 85 6.95 6.88 -0.55
C TYR A 85 5.53 6.71 -0.04
N ARG A 86 5.36 6.28 1.21
CA ARG A 86 4.06 6.09 1.86
C ARG A 86 3.95 6.89 3.13
N GLY A 87 2.71 7.29 3.45
CA GLY A 87 2.39 7.95 4.70
C GLY A 87 0.96 7.64 5.16
N SER A 88 0.76 7.59 6.47
CA SER A 88 -0.56 7.36 7.07
C SER A 88 -0.59 7.78 8.53
N THR A 89 -1.78 8.25 9.00
CA THR A 89 -2.09 8.35 10.43
C THR A 89 -2.93 7.16 10.94
N LYS A 90 -3.20 6.17 10.07
CA LYS A 90 -4.14 5.07 10.35
C LYS A 90 -3.49 3.70 10.34
N VAL A 91 -2.26 3.61 9.86
CA VAL A 91 -1.48 2.38 9.71
C VAL A 91 -0.14 2.60 10.38
N ASP A 92 0.31 1.67 11.20
CA ASP A 92 1.61 1.80 11.83
C ASP A 92 2.78 1.47 10.89
N GLY A 93 4.00 1.84 11.29
CA GLY A 93 5.16 1.85 10.40
C GLY A 93 5.48 0.49 9.80
N GLU A 94 5.34 -0.58 10.59
CA GLU A 94 5.66 -1.95 10.14
C GLU A 94 4.66 -2.48 9.12
N GLU A 95 3.39 -2.12 9.23
CA GLU A 95 2.38 -2.51 8.25
C GLU A 95 2.38 -1.59 7.02
N LEU A 96 2.85 -0.33 7.21
CA LEU A 96 2.77 0.71 6.20
C LEU A 96 3.61 0.42 4.96
N HIS A 97 4.81 -0.15 5.13
CA HIS A 97 5.74 -0.31 3.99
C HIS A 97 5.25 -1.33 2.95
N GLY A 98 4.56 -2.41 3.35
CA GLY A 98 4.04 -3.42 2.43
C GLY A 98 5.11 -4.12 1.59
N ILE A 99 6.34 -4.20 2.11
CA ILE A 99 7.48 -4.85 1.47
C ILE A 99 7.68 -6.21 2.17
N TYR A 100 7.77 -7.27 1.39
CA TYR A 100 7.88 -8.66 1.86
C TYR A 100 9.26 -9.26 1.61
N GLU A 101 10.26 -8.42 1.47
CA GLU A 101 11.66 -8.85 1.35
C GLU A 101 12.22 -9.24 2.72
N THR A 102 13.25 -10.08 2.72
CA THR A 102 14.02 -10.37 3.93
C THR A 102 15.06 -9.27 4.13
N PHE A 103 15.00 -8.61 5.26
CA PHE A 103 15.96 -7.55 5.61
C PHE A 103 17.10 -8.09 6.46
N ASP A 104 18.25 -7.47 6.36
CA ASP A 104 19.37 -7.71 7.27
C ASP A 104 18.91 -7.53 8.71
N PRO A 105 19.38 -8.37 9.66
CA PRO A 105 19.01 -8.23 11.06
C PRO A 105 19.58 -6.96 11.72
N GLU A 106 20.59 -6.35 11.11
CA GLU A 106 21.19 -5.10 11.59
C GLU A 106 20.50 -3.90 10.98
N GLU A 107 19.88 -3.07 11.84
CA GLU A 107 19.25 -1.82 11.45
C GLU A 107 20.20 -0.65 11.65
N THR A 108 20.20 0.28 10.72
CA THR A 108 20.92 1.54 10.88
C THR A 108 19.97 2.62 11.36
N THR A 109 20.33 3.30 12.45
CA THR A 109 19.56 4.44 12.95
C THR A 109 20.25 5.74 12.57
N PHE A 110 19.48 6.66 12.01
CA PHE A 110 19.93 8.00 11.67
C PHE A 110 19.02 9.03 12.34
N SER A 111 19.61 9.99 13.06
CA SER A 111 18.84 11.07 13.69
C SER A 111 19.17 12.39 13.05
N ALA A 112 18.14 13.14 12.67
CA ALA A 112 18.26 14.49 12.16
C ALA A 112 17.40 15.44 13.01
N GLU A 113 17.97 16.60 13.31
CA GLU A 113 17.37 17.63 14.12
C GLU A 113 17.49 19.00 13.45
N SER A 114 16.40 19.75 13.48
CA SER A 114 16.38 21.16 13.08
C SER A 114 15.56 21.94 14.08
N ASP A 115 15.55 23.28 13.99
CA ASP A 115 14.78 24.16 14.87
C ASP A 115 13.26 23.87 14.86
N ARG A 116 12.77 23.16 13.86
CA ARG A 116 11.33 22.92 13.65
C ARG A 116 10.91 21.47 13.78
N TRP A 117 11.82 20.52 13.68
CA TRP A 117 11.50 19.12 13.74
C TRP A 117 12.71 18.27 14.15
N ASN A 118 12.40 17.15 14.76
CA ASN A 118 13.35 16.14 15.15
C ASN A 118 12.80 14.79 14.66
N VAL A 119 13.61 14.02 13.95
CA VAL A 119 13.22 12.71 13.46
C VAL A 119 14.32 11.69 13.67
N THR A 120 13.92 10.49 14.04
CA THR A 120 14.78 9.32 14.03
C THR A 120 14.31 8.41 12.91
N LEU A 121 15.21 8.11 11.99
CA LEU A 121 14.99 7.19 10.89
C LEU A 121 15.53 5.81 11.28
N THR A 122 14.77 4.76 10.98
CA THR A 122 15.23 3.37 10.99
C THR A 122 15.43 2.94 9.56
N ILE A 123 16.63 2.46 9.20
CA ILE A 123 16.97 2.05 7.85
C ILE A 123 17.29 0.57 7.85
N ARG A 124 16.64 -0.16 6.96
CA ARG A 124 16.82 -1.60 6.73
C ARG A 124 17.28 -1.83 5.32
N THR A 125 18.30 -2.63 5.15
CA THR A 125 18.78 -3.11 3.86
C THR A 125 18.30 -4.53 3.60
N VAL A 126 18.06 -4.88 2.33
CA VAL A 126 17.69 -6.25 1.98
C VAL A 126 18.91 -7.15 2.17
N GLU A 127 18.70 -8.33 2.75
CA GLU A 127 19.71 -9.37 2.89
C GLU A 127 20.34 -9.69 1.52
N ASP A 128 21.66 -9.79 1.43
CA ASP A 128 22.46 -9.88 0.21
C ASP A 128 22.91 -8.53 -0.43
N GLY A 129 22.70 -7.39 0.22
CA GLY A 129 23.46 -6.13 0.03
C GLY A 129 23.32 -5.40 -1.30
N GLU A 130 22.67 -5.94 -2.31
CA GLU A 130 22.60 -5.32 -3.64
C GLU A 130 21.21 -4.78 -4.03
N LYS A 131 20.19 -5.07 -3.27
CA LYS A 131 18.81 -4.89 -3.76
C LYS A 131 17.87 -4.26 -2.73
N GLY A 132 17.96 -2.96 -2.63
CA GLY A 132 16.92 -2.23 -1.99
C GLY A 132 17.16 -1.88 -0.53
N ALA A 133 16.54 -0.79 -0.13
CA ALA A 133 16.54 -0.33 1.26
C ALA A 133 15.22 0.35 1.60
N LEU A 134 14.84 0.20 2.85
CA LEU A 134 13.63 0.74 3.45
C LEU A 134 13.99 1.71 4.57
N VAL A 135 13.38 2.88 4.57
CA VAL A 135 13.44 3.83 5.69
C VAL A 135 12.07 3.94 6.33
N LEU A 136 12.04 3.90 7.65
CA LEU A 136 10.83 4.12 8.45
C LEU A 136 11.06 5.30 9.39
N TRP A 137 10.05 6.13 9.55
CA TRP A 137 10.03 7.19 10.57
C TRP A 137 8.61 7.58 10.95
N SER A 138 8.49 8.29 12.04
CA SER A 138 7.22 8.84 12.52
C SER A 138 7.38 10.30 12.88
N HIS A 139 6.31 11.07 12.68
CA HIS A 139 6.21 12.44 13.17
C HIS A 139 4.78 12.73 13.66
N GLY A 140 4.64 13.13 14.91
CA GLY A 140 3.33 13.26 15.55
C GLY A 140 2.59 11.92 15.55
N SER A 141 1.40 11.89 14.96
CA SER A 141 0.60 10.66 14.81
C SER A 141 0.77 9.97 13.45
N ALA A 142 1.61 10.49 12.58
CA ALA A 142 1.81 9.96 11.25
C ALA A 142 3.06 9.09 11.16
N ASN A 143 2.95 7.99 10.44
CA ASN A 143 4.03 7.09 10.07
C ASN A 143 4.34 7.24 8.59
N TYR A 144 5.60 7.11 8.26
CA TYR A 144 6.12 7.25 6.90
C TYR A 144 7.10 6.15 6.57
N THR A 145 7.15 5.76 5.31
CA THR A 145 8.13 4.81 4.79
C THR A 145 8.61 5.23 3.41
N LEU A 146 9.89 5.04 3.15
CA LEU A 146 10.50 5.23 1.84
C LEU A 146 11.21 3.95 1.43
N TRP A 147 10.84 3.39 0.31
CA TRP A 147 11.39 2.16 -0.25
C TRP A 147 12.05 2.42 -1.61
N THR A 148 13.16 1.77 -1.87
CA THR A 148 13.74 1.62 -3.22
C THR A 148 14.22 0.19 -3.43
N PRO A 149 13.88 -0.46 -4.56
CA PRO A 149 14.39 -1.80 -4.89
C PRO A 149 15.80 -1.78 -5.47
N GLY A 150 16.35 -0.60 -5.75
CA GLY A 150 17.66 -0.42 -6.36
C GLY A 150 18.79 -0.22 -5.36
N PRO A 151 20.04 -0.39 -5.80
CA PRO A 151 21.20 -0.13 -4.96
C PRO A 151 21.30 1.36 -4.65
N VAL A 152 21.29 1.70 -3.37
CA VAL A 152 21.43 3.08 -2.87
C VAL A 152 22.29 3.06 -1.62
N SER A 153 23.11 4.12 -1.42
CA SER A 153 23.80 4.24 -0.15
C SER A 153 22.84 4.63 0.97
N VAL A 154 23.03 4.05 2.15
CA VAL A 154 22.24 4.34 3.35
C VAL A 154 22.20 5.84 3.64
N ASP A 155 23.34 6.52 3.54
CA ASP A 155 23.42 7.97 3.78
C ASP A 155 22.59 8.79 2.78
N ALA A 156 22.65 8.45 1.49
CA ALA A 156 21.88 9.14 0.46
C ALA A 156 20.36 8.92 0.68
N LEU A 157 19.96 7.72 1.06
CA LEU A 157 18.57 7.40 1.35
C LEU A 157 18.09 8.09 2.64
N ALA A 158 18.95 8.16 3.68
CA ALA A 158 18.66 8.91 4.89
C ALA A 158 18.44 10.41 4.60
N MET A 159 19.31 11.01 3.82
CA MET A 159 19.18 12.43 3.44
C MET A 159 17.91 12.69 2.63
N LEU A 160 17.57 11.81 1.69
CA LEU A 160 16.30 11.93 0.95
C LEU A 160 15.09 11.84 1.89
N ALA A 161 15.09 10.91 2.85
CA ALA A 161 14.01 10.79 3.82
C ALA A 161 13.89 12.04 4.73
N VAL A 162 15.03 12.62 5.11
CA VAL A 162 15.09 13.91 5.86
C VAL A 162 14.47 15.05 5.04
N ASP A 163 14.80 15.14 3.75
CA ASP A 163 14.28 16.18 2.86
C ASP A 163 12.75 16.02 2.68
N LEU A 164 12.28 14.81 2.45
CA LEU A 164 10.84 14.49 2.36
C LEU A 164 10.11 14.82 3.65
N GLY A 165 10.66 14.44 4.81
CA GLY A 165 10.10 14.77 6.11
C GLY A 165 10.00 16.27 6.30
N SER A 166 11.07 17.03 6.02
CA SER A 166 11.10 18.48 6.20
C SER A 166 10.07 19.20 5.32
N ALA A 167 9.83 18.72 4.10
CA ALA A 167 8.82 19.27 3.19
C ALA A 167 7.40 18.98 3.68
N THR A 168 7.18 17.84 4.32
CA THR A 168 5.86 17.40 4.80
C THR A 168 5.40 18.17 6.05
N TYR A 169 6.34 18.74 6.85
CA TYR A 169 6.05 19.40 8.15
C TYR A 169 5.95 20.93 8.06
N GLN A 170 5.89 21.48 6.86
CA GLN A 170 5.63 22.91 6.64
C GLN A 170 4.14 23.20 6.65
#